data_6610ba713eb86453f3f75dee49e0ce3b
#
_entry.id   6610ba713eb86453f3f75dee49e0ce3b
#
_cell.length_a   1.000
_cell.length_b   1.000
_cell.length_c   1.000
_cell.angle_alpha   90.00
_cell.angle_beta   90.00
_cell.angle_gamma   90.00
#
_symmetry.space_group_name_H-M   'P 1'
#
loop_
_entity.id
_entity.type
_entity.pdbx_description
1 polymer ?
#
loop_
_entity_poly.entity_id
_entity_poly.type
_entity_poly.pdbx_seq_one_letter_code
_entity_poly.pdbx_strand_id
1 'polypeptide(L)'
;MKFNTKILHGKAGRNTPDGGTLPGISQVSAFSYDSSEHLEKVFGNKAPGFAYTRIGNPTVAAFEQRINELEGGVGAVACASGMAAITAALLNVLSAGDEIIAGSGLFGGTIDLFKDLEAFGITTHFIPHITVEDIKTVLNPNIKVVFGELIGNPGLDVVNIKEVTDFLHENGVPFIADATTATPYLVNALSLGADVVIHSSSKYINGSGNSISGIIVDGGKFKWDKDRYLAMKEYSKYGKFAYTARLRNDVWRNMGGCLAPMNAYLNILGLETLGI
;
A
#
# COMPACT_ATOMS: atom_id res chain seq x y z
N MET A 1 2.33 14.07 18.58
CA MET A 1 0.87 14.22 18.48
C MET A 1 0.25 12.87 18.79
N LYS A 2 -0.81 12.81 19.61
CA LYS A 2 -1.52 11.54 19.90
C LYS A 2 -2.31 11.07 18.68
N PHE A 3 -2.67 9.78 18.60
CA PHE A 3 -3.33 9.17 17.44
C PHE A 3 -4.60 9.95 17.01
N ASN A 4 -5.56 10.15 17.91
CA ASN A 4 -6.80 10.86 17.60
C ASN A 4 -6.57 12.33 17.13
N THR A 5 -5.52 12.97 17.65
CA THR A 5 -5.13 14.29 17.16
C THR A 5 -4.52 14.25 15.75
N LYS A 6 -3.77 13.17 15.42
CA LYS A 6 -3.22 12.98 14.07
C LYS A 6 -4.33 12.75 13.03
N ILE A 7 -5.35 11.97 13.38
CA ILE A 7 -6.50 11.70 12.51
C ILE A 7 -7.14 13.02 12.04
N LEU A 8 -7.37 13.93 12.97
CA LEU A 8 -8.09 15.20 12.71
C LEU A 8 -7.17 16.30 12.18
N HIS A 9 -5.95 16.38 12.71
CA HIS A 9 -5.04 17.51 12.56
C HIS A 9 -3.68 17.13 11.98
N GLY A 10 -3.56 15.99 11.30
CA GLY A 10 -2.36 15.61 10.54
C GLY A 10 -2.01 16.68 9.49
N LYS A 11 -0.81 16.56 8.91
CA LYS A 11 -0.33 17.56 7.90
C LYS A 11 -1.22 17.62 6.66
N ALA A 12 -1.90 16.53 6.35
CA ALA A 12 -2.81 16.46 5.21
C ALA A 12 -4.04 17.36 5.42
N GLY A 13 -4.30 18.23 4.47
CA GLY A 13 -5.48 19.09 4.45
C GLY A 13 -5.34 20.44 5.16
N ARG A 14 -4.19 20.75 5.77
CA ARG A 14 -3.99 22.06 6.41
C ARG A 14 -3.73 23.22 5.43
N ASN A 15 -3.45 22.93 4.18
CA ASN A 15 -3.14 23.94 3.16
C ASN A 15 -4.21 23.98 2.08
N THR A 16 -5.48 24.00 2.48
CA THR A 16 -6.53 24.32 1.52
C THR A 16 -6.45 25.82 1.18
N PRO A 17 -6.55 26.21 -0.10
CA PRO A 17 -6.41 27.61 -0.51
C PRO A 17 -7.41 28.56 0.18
N ASP A 18 -8.54 28.02 0.60
CA ASP A 18 -9.65 28.73 1.25
C ASP A 18 -9.63 28.65 2.80
N GLY A 19 -8.60 28.00 3.38
CA GLY A 19 -8.49 27.79 4.82
C GLY A 19 -9.43 26.72 5.39
N GLY A 20 -10.05 25.91 4.55
CA GLY A 20 -10.92 24.79 4.97
C GLY A 20 -10.19 23.79 5.86
N THR A 21 -10.89 23.19 6.83
CA THR A 21 -10.33 22.17 7.74
C THR A 21 -10.31 20.78 7.13
N LEU A 22 -11.05 20.57 6.03
CA LEU A 22 -11.06 19.36 5.21
C LEU A 22 -10.56 19.68 3.79
N PRO A 23 -9.91 18.73 3.11
CA PRO A 23 -9.53 18.95 1.71
C PRO A 23 -10.77 19.10 0.84
N GLY A 24 -10.72 19.98 -0.16
CA GLY A 24 -11.75 20.09 -1.18
C GLY A 24 -11.83 18.81 -2.05
N ILE A 25 -13.00 18.57 -2.64
CA ILE A 25 -13.20 17.43 -3.56
C ILE A 25 -12.88 17.88 -4.99
N SER A 26 -11.71 17.46 -5.51
CA SER A 26 -11.33 17.70 -6.90
C SER A 26 -11.87 16.60 -7.81
N GLN A 27 -13.16 16.67 -8.13
CA GLN A 27 -13.85 15.68 -8.98
C GLN A 27 -13.65 16.01 -10.47
N VAL A 28 -12.39 16.00 -10.92
CA VAL A 28 -12.00 16.31 -12.29
C VAL A 28 -11.10 15.22 -12.86
N SER A 29 -11.10 15.05 -14.18
CA SER A 29 -10.20 14.10 -14.85
C SER A 29 -8.83 14.70 -15.15
N ALA A 30 -8.74 15.99 -15.47
CA ALA A 30 -7.52 16.67 -15.89
C ALA A 30 -7.39 18.05 -15.24
N PHE A 31 -6.17 18.54 -15.19
CA PHE A 31 -5.81 19.85 -14.62
C PHE A 31 -5.18 20.72 -15.72
N SER A 32 -5.53 22.01 -15.75
CA SER A 32 -5.01 22.99 -16.70
C SER A 32 -3.84 23.77 -16.10
N TYR A 33 -2.95 24.23 -16.99
CA TYR A 33 -1.82 25.08 -16.67
C TYR A 33 -1.73 26.25 -17.65
N ASP A 34 -1.14 27.35 -17.23
CA ASP A 34 -1.02 28.56 -18.07
C ASP A 34 -0.04 28.38 -19.24
N SER A 35 0.85 27.36 -19.17
CA SER A 35 1.77 27.02 -20.27
C SER A 35 1.93 25.52 -20.46
N SER A 36 2.17 25.12 -21.73
CA SER A 36 2.48 23.74 -22.10
C SER A 36 3.79 23.27 -21.49
N GLU A 37 4.79 24.14 -21.37
CA GLU A 37 6.09 23.83 -20.77
C GLU A 37 5.96 23.49 -19.27
N HIS A 38 5.05 24.17 -18.55
CA HIS A 38 4.78 23.83 -17.15
C HIS A 38 4.11 22.46 -17.05
N LEU A 39 3.09 22.22 -17.86
CA LEU A 39 2.38 20.93 -17.91
C LEU A 39 3.35 19.78 -18.26
N GLU A 40 4.25 19.97 -19.23
CA GLU A 40 5.29 18.99 -19.56
C GLU A 40 6.19 18.66 -18.36
N LYS A 41 6.61 19.67 -17.61
CA LYS A 41 7.42 19.47 -16.40
C LYS A 41 6.68 18.67 -15.32
N VAL A 42 5.37 18.93 -15.15
CA VAL A 42 4.52 18.17 -14.21
C VAL A 42 4.37 16.72 -14.66
N PHE A 43 4.05 16.46 -15.92
CA PHE A 43 3.98 15.11 -16.47
C PHE A 43 5.32 14.35 -16.36
N GLY A 44 6.43 15.06 -16.56
CA GLY A 44 7.78 14.52 -16.45
C GLY A 44 8.31 14.40 -15.02
N ASN A 45 7.49 14.64 -14.00
CA ASN A 45 7.90 14.67 -12.57
C ASN A 45 9.07 15.65 -12.28
N LYS A 46 9.19 16.72 -13.08
CA LYS A 46 10.19 17.79 -12.93
C LYS A 46 9.66 19.03 -12.21
N ALA A 47 8.35 19.09 -12.02
CA ALA A 47 7.67 20.14 -11.24
C ALA A 47 6.55 19.49 -10.40
N PRO A 48 6.25 20.05 -9.20
CA PRO A 48 5.10 19.62 -8.42
C PRO A 48 3.79 20.00 -9.13
N GLY A 49 2.76 19.16 -9.01
CA GLY A 49 1.43 19.43 -9.57
C GLY A 49 0.66 18.16 -9.87
N PHE A 50 -0.57 18.35 -10.37
CA PHE A 50 -1.46 17.28 -10.81
C PHE A 50 -1.81 17.53 -12.29
N ALA A 51 -1.67 16.51 -13.12
CA ALA A 51 -1.96 16.62 -14.55
C ALA A 51 -3.22 15.85 -14.94
N TYR A 52 -3.38 14.66 -14.40
CA TYR A 52 -4.48 13.76 -14.73
C TYR A 52 -4.81 12.88 -13.52
N THR A 53 -6.09 12.79 -13.14
CA THR A 53 -6.54 12.17 -11.87
C THR A 53 -6.10 10.70 -11.73
N ARG A 54 -6.02 9.92 -12.81
CA ARG A 54 -5.47 8.55 -12.77
C ARG A 54 -4.01 8.52 -12.29
N ILE A 55 -3.25 9.58 -12.52
CA ILE A 55 -1.82 9.68 -12.13
C ILE A 55 -1.68 10.31 -10.73
N GLY A 56 -2.54 11.26 -10.41
CA GLY A 56 -2.55 11.97 -9.14
C GLY A 56 -3.69 12.97 -9.05
N ASN A 57 -4.22 13.14 -7.84
CA ASN A 57 -5.35 14.04 -7.55
C ASN A 57 -5.17 14.61 -6.14
N PRO A 58 -5.43 15.90 -5.88
CA PRO A 58 -5.19 16.51 -4.57
C PRO A 58 -6.03 15.90 -3.45
N THR A 59 -7.29 15.51 -3.70
CA THR A 59 -8.13 14.84 -2.71
C THR A 59 -7.60 13.44 -2.36
N VAL A 60 -7.17 12.68 -3.38
CA VAL A 60 -6.57 11.36 -3.18
C VAL A 60 -5.25 11.48 -2.42
N ALA A 61 -4.40 12.45 -2.79
CA ALA A 61 -3.14 12.73 -2.11
C ALA A 61 -3.33 13.09 -0.63
N ALA A 62 -4.40 13.81 -0.29
CA ALA A 62 -4.73 14.13 1.10
C ALA A 62 -5.07 12.86 1.92
N PHE A 63 -5.83 11.92 1.34
CA PHE A 63 -6.11 10.62 1.97
C PHE A 63 -4.82 9.81 2.16
N GLU A 64 -4.00 9.71 1.11
CA GLU A 64 -2.71 9.01 1.15
C GLU A 64 -1.78 9.57 2.23
N GLN A 65 -1.66 10.90 2.34
CA GLN A 65 -0.83 11.54 3.35
C GLN A 65 -1.32 11.25 4.78
N ARG A 66 -2.64 11.24 5.03
CA ARG A 66 -3.19 10.91 6.34
C ARG A 66 -2.85 9.48 6.76
N ILE A 67 -3.09 8.50 5.89
CA ILE A 67 -2.75 7.10 6.21
C ILE A 67 -1.24 6.92 6.37
N ASN A 68 -0.44 7.52 5.47
CA ASN A 68 1.01 7.48 5.56
C ASN A 68 1.53 8.05 6.90
N GLU A 69 0.94 9.13 7.40
CA GLU A 69 1.30 9.71 8.69
C GLU A 69 0.90 8.80 9.88
N LEU A 70 -0.23 8.10 9.79
CA LEU A 70 -0.68 7.17 10.83
C LEU A 70 0.20 5.92 10.89
N GLU A 71 0.57 5.36 9.75
CA GLU A 71 1.45 4.19 9.64
C GLU A 71 2.94 4.54 9.86
N GLY A 72 3.33 5.80 9.62
CA GLY A 72 4.74 6.21 9.70
C GLY A 72 5.59 5.76 8.51
N GLY A 73 4.97 5.59 7.34
CA GLY A 73 5.62 5.22 6.10
C GLY A 73 6.36 6.36 5.41
N VAL A 74 7.09 6.03 4.34
CA VAL A 74 7.77 7.00 3.47
C VAL A 74 6.90 7.45 2.30
N GLY A 75 5.86 6.66 1.96
CA GLY A 75 4.90 6.96 0.90
C GLY A 75 3.70 6.04 0.95
N ALA A 76 2.55 6.54 0.46
CA ALA A 76 1.33 5.75 0.33
C ALA A 76 0.72 5.92 -1.05
N VAL A 77 0.00 4.91 -1.52
CA VAL A 77 -0.67 4.88 -2.83
C VAL A 77 -2.08 4.32 -2.65
N ALA A 78 -3.09 5.16 -2.88
CA ALA A 78 -4.49 4.77 -2.76
C ALA A 78 -4.98 4.06 -4.03
N CYS A 79 -5.75 3.00 -3.85
CA CYS A 79 -6.24 2.11 -4.89
C CYS A 79 -7.76 2.03 -4.91
N ALA A 80 -8.32 1.63 -6.04
CA ALA A 80 -9.76 1.49 -6.26
C ALA A 80 -10.43 0.46 -5.33
N SER A 81 -9.68 -0.50 -4.80
CA SER A 81 -10.13 -1.52 -3.84
C SER A 81 -8.95 -2.13 -3.08
N GLY A 82 -9.23 -2.89 -2.01
CA GLY A 82 -8.23 -3.69 -1.31
C GLY A 82 -7.56 -4.70 -2.25
N MET A 83 -8.32 -5.38 -3.11
CA MET A 83 -7.76 -6.31 -4.09
C MET A 83 -6.84 -5.61 -5.09
N ALA A 84 -7.21 -4.42 -5.58
CA ALA A 84 -6.33 -3.63 -6.44
C ALA A 84 -5.02 -3.24 -5.72
N ALA A 85 -5.09 -2.96 -4.42
CA ALA A 85 -3.91 -2.68 -3.61
C ALA A 85 -3.01 -3.91 -3.47
N ILE A 86 -3.57 -5.09 -3.15
CA ILE A 86 -2.80 -6.34 -3.04
C ILE A 86 -2.14 -6.67 -4.38
N THR A 87 -2.91 -6.65 -5.48
CA THR A 87 -2.40 -6.94 -6.82
C THR A 87 -1.25 -6.00 -7.19
N ALA A 88 -1.45 -4.69 -7.01
CA ALA A 88 -0.43 -3.69 -7.35
C ALA A 88 0.82 -3.83 -6.48
N ALA A 89 0.66 -4.10 -5.17
CA ALA A 89 1.77 -4.27 -4.25
C ALA A 89 2.65 -5.47 -4.64
N LEU A 90 2.05 -6.61 -4.99
CA LEU A 90 2.75 -7.82 -5.38
C LEU A 90 3.43 -7.67 -6.75
N LEU A 91 2.69 -7.23 -7.78
CA LEU A 91 3.25 -7.03 -9.12
C LEU A 91 4.29 -5.91 -9.18
N ASN A 92 4.36 -5.09 -8.13
CA ASN A 92 5.44 -4.10 -8.00
C ASN A 92 6.82 -4.72 -7.78
N VAL A 93 6.91 -5.96 -7.33
CA VAL A 93 8.18 -6.61 -6.99
C VAL A 93 8.36 -7.98 -7.63
N LEU A 94 7.27 -8.61 -8.07
CA LEU A 94 7.26 -9.96 -8.64
C LEU A 94 7.33 -9.93 -10.17
N SER A 95 7.92 -10.98 -10.69
CA SER A 95 8.01 -11.32 -12.12
C SER A 95 7.68 -12.80 -12.33
N ALA A 96 7.48 -13.23 -13.56
CA ALA A 96 7.31 -14.64 -13.88
C ALA A 96 8.54 -15.46 -13.39
N GLY A 97 8.29 -16.56 -12.70
CA GLY A 97 9.29 -17.41 -12.06
C GLY A 97 9.54 -17.08 -10.59
N ASP A 98 9.00 -15.97 -10.08
CA ASP A 98 9.07 -15.65 -8.65
C ASP A 98 8.00 -16.39 -7.85
N GLU A 99 8.25 -16.55 -6.56
CA GLU A 99 7.38 -17.32 -5.66
C GLU A 99 6.99 -16.48 -4.43
N ILE A 100 5.79 -16.76 -3.92
CA ILE A 100 5.20 -16.14 -2.72
C ILE A 100 5.02 -17.21 -1.65
N ILE A 101 5.28 -16.86 -0.39
CA ILE A 101 4.75 -17.61 0.76
C ILE A 101 3.53 -16.84 1.30
N ALA A 102 2.44 -17.56 1.54
CA ALA A 102 1.22 -16.98 2.07
C ALA A 102 0.58 -17.87 3.15
N GLY A 103 -0.03 -17.27 4.16
CA GLY A 103 -0.82 -18.01 5.14
C GLY A 103 -2.10 -18.57 4.52
N SER A 104 -2.53 -19.76 4.91
CA SER A 104 -3.78 -20.38 4.42
C SER A 104 -5.05 -19.73 4.99
N GLY A 105 -4.93 -18.97 6.08
CA GLY A 105 -6.03 -18.27 6.75
C GLY A 105 -6.36 -16.89 6.19
N LEU A 106 -6.08 -16.64 4.89
CA LEU A 106 -6.36 -15.37 4.22
C LEU A 106 -7.82 -15.24 3.80
N PHE A 107 -8.24 -14.01 3.57
CA PHE A 107 -9.49 -13.69 2.89
C PHE A 107 -9.60 -14.44 1.56
N GLY A 108 -10.78 -15.04 1.30
CA GLY A 108 -10.98 -15.90 0.13
C GLY A 108 -10.60 -15.24 -1.21
N GLY A 109 -10.94 -13.96 -1.41
CA GLY A 109 -10.55 -13.24 -2.62
C GLY A 109 -9.03 -13.09 -2.79
N THR A 110 -8.27 -13.04 -1.71
CA THR A 110 -6.79 -13.02 -1.76
C THR A 110 -6.24 -14.39 -2.17
N ILE A 111 -6.84 -15.47 -1.66
CA ILE A 111 -6.47 -16.84 -2.05
C ILE A 111 -6.74 -17.05 -3.55
N ASP A 112 -7.90 -16.60 -4.03
CA ASP A 112 -8.25 -16.73 -5.45
C ASP A 112 -7.31 -15.89 -6.34
N LEU A 113 -6.99 -14.65 -5.95
CA LEU A 113 -6.00 -13.85 -6.65
C LEU A 113 -4.64 -14.58 -6.74
N PHE A 114 -4.19 -15.22 -5.67
CA PHE A 114 -2.90 -15.92 -5.67
C PHE A 114 -2.90 -17.12 -6.61
N LYS A 115 -4.01 -17.85 -6.73
CA LYS A 115 -4.19 -18.90 -7.74
C LYS A 115 -4.20 -18.32 -9.16
N ASP A 116 -4.87 -17.17 -9.37
CA ASP A 116 -4.89 -16.51 -10.68
C ASP A 116 -3.49 -16.04 -11.12
N LEU A 117 -2.61 -15.68 -10.16
CA LEU A 117 -1.22 -15.29 -10.45
C LEU A 117 -0.37 -16.45 -11.01
N GLU A 118 -0.76 -17.71 -10.84
CA GLU A 118 -0.10 -18.86 -11.46
C GLU A 118 -0.14 -18.77 -12.99
N ALA A 119 -1.22 -18.24 -13.57
CA ALA A 119 -1.32 -18.01 -15.01
C ALA A 119 -0.30 -16.98 -15.52
N PHE A 120 0.24 -16.13 -14.63
CA PHE A 120 1.31 -15.17 -14.93
C PHE A 120 2.70 -15.68 -14.52
N GLY A 121 2.80 -16.97 -14.16
CA GLY A 121 4.07 -17.62 -13.80
C GLY A 121 4.55 -17.28 -12.39
N ILE A 122 3.68 -16.83 -11.50
CA ILE A 122 3.99 -16.57 -10.08
C ILE A 122 3.36 -17.68 -9.25
N THR A 123 4.19 -18.46 -8.53
CA THR A 123 3.73 -19.58 -7.71
C THR A 123 3.52 -19.15 -6.27
N THR A 124 2.47 -19.65 -5.62
CA THR A 124 2.21 -19.39 -4.19
C THR A 124 2.29 -20.66 -3.37
N HIS A 125 3.13 -20.64 -2.33
CA HIS A 125 3.22 -21.68 -1.31
C HIS A 125 2.32 -21.29 -0.14
N PHE A 126 1.20 -21.98 0.01
CA PHE A 126 0.32 -21.77 1.17
C PHE A 126 0.82 -22.59 2.36
N ILE A 127 1.06 -21.92 3.48
CA ILE A 127 1.48 -22.53 4.75
C ILE A 127 0.35 -22.38 5.78
N PRO A 128 0.26 -23.28 6.78
CA PRO A 128 -0.80 -23.22 7.79
C PRO A 128 -0.86 -21.87 8.51
N HIS A 129 0.28 -21.42 9.05
CA HIS A 129 0.40 -20.15 9.78
C HIS A 129 1.64 -19.38 9.32
N ILE A 130 1.61 -18.06 9.45
CA ILE A 130 2.79 -17.22 9.20
C ILE A 130 3.67 -17.25 10.47
N THR A 131 4.42 -18.35 10.60
CA THR A 131 5.43 -18.58 11.64
C THR A 131 6.79 -18.85 11.02
N VAL A 132 7.87 -18.64 11.77
CA VAL A 132 9.23 -18.92 11.30
C VAL A 132 9.39 -20.41 10.96
N GLU A 133 8.79 -21.29 11.76
CA GLU A 133 8.81 -22.74 11.54
C GLU A 133 8.17 -23.12 10.21
N ASP A 134 6.96 -22.66 9.95
CA ASP A 134 6.25 -22.98 8.71
C ASP A 134 6.94 -22.37 7.49
N ILE A 135 7.41 -21.13 7.59
CA ILE A 135 8.15 -20.44 6.51
C ILE A 135 9.40 -21.25 6.12
N LYS A 136 10.17 -21.76 7.09
CA LYS A 136 11.38 -22.57 6.82
C LYS A 136 11.10 -23.81 5.99
N THR A 137 9.90 -24.37 6.06
CA THR A 137 9.56 -25.62 5.32
C THR A 137 9.51 -25.43 3.81
N VAL A 138 9.26 -24.20 3.33
CA VAL A 138 9.06 -23.88 1.91
C VAL A 138 10.02 -22.80 1.39
N LEU A 139 10.82 -22.19 2.29
CA LEU A 139 11.74 -21.11 1.91
C LEU A 139 12.80 -21.61 0.91
N ASN A 140 12.89 -20.92 -0.21
CA ASN A 140 13.86 -21.21 -1.28
C ASN A 140 14.29 -19.91 -1.99
N PRO A 141 15.30 -19.90 -2.88
CA PRO A 141 15.81 -18.68 -3.53
C PRO A 141 14.81 -17.91 -4.39
N ASN A 142 13.76 -18.57 -4.89
CA ASN A 142 12.73 -17.94 -5.73
C ASN A 142 11.68 -17.19 -4.90
N ILE A 143 11.60 -17.44 -3.60
CA ILE A 143 10.71 -16.69 -2.70
C ILE A 143 11.13 -15.24 -2.69
N LYS A 144 10.23 -14.37 -3.14
CA LYS A 144 10.44 -12.90 -3.18
C LYS A 144 9.59 -12.15 -2.18
N VAL A 145 8.50 -12.73 -1.71
CA VAL A 145 7.57 -12.07 -0.78
C VAL A 145 7.00 -13.11 0.18
N VAL A 146 6.87 -12.73 1.43
CA VAL A 146 5.92 -13.35 2.36
C VAL A 146 4.75 -12.40 2.55
N PHE A 147 3.53 -12.91 2.35
CA PHE A 147 2.29 -12.15 2.49
C PHE A 147 1.44 -12.75 3.61
N GLY A 148 0.88 -11.90 4.47
CA GLY A 148 -0.02 -12.36 5.53
C GLY A 148 -0.99 -11.28 5.99
N GLU A 149 -2.18 -11.70 6.42
CA GLU A 149 -3.10 -10.85 7.17
C GLU A 149 -2.63 -10.80 8.62
N LEU A 150 -2.57 -9.61 9.23
CA LEU A 150 -2.17 -9.46 10.62
C LEU A 150 -3.15 -10.12 11.59
N ILE A 151 -4.42 -10.08 11.25
CA ILE A 151 -5.49 -10.80 11.90
C ILE A 151 -6.29 -11.46 10.78
N GLY A 152 -6.19 -12.78 10.67
CA GLY A 152 -6.77 -13.57 9.60
C GLY A 152 -8.30 -13.53 9.56
N ASN A 153 -8.88 -13.65 8.38
CA ASN A 153 -10.33 -13.69 8.19
C ASN A 153 -10.72 -14.99 7.44
N PRO A 154 -11.46 -15.94 8.03
CA PRO A 154 -12.23 -15.83 9.29
C PRO A 154 -11.51 -16.40 10.54
N GLY A 155 -10.29 -16.96 10.40
CA GLY A 155 -9.63 -17.75 11.45
C GLY A 155 -9.21 -16.94 12.69
N LEU A 156 -9.05 -15.63 12.56
CA LEU A 156 -8.56 -14.70 13.60
C LEU A 156 -7.15 -15.04 14.13
N ASP A 157 -6.37 -15.76 13.34
CA ASP A 157 -4.94 -15.99 13.63
C ASP A 157 -4.18 -14.68 13.62
N VAL A 158 -3.26 -14.51 14.58
CA VAL A 158 -2.47 -13.29 14.73
C VAL A 158 -1.02 -13.57 14.44
N VAL A 159 -0.42 -12.77 13.55
CA VAL A 159 0.99 -12.89 13.16
C VAL A 159 1.90 -12.21 14.19
N ASN A 160 2.94 -12.92 14.64
CA ASN A 160 4.05 -12.30 15.38
C ASN A 160 5.00 -11.58 14.41
N ILE A 161 4.63 -10.33 14.06
CA ILE A 161 5.29 -9.54 13.01
C ILE A 161 6.80 -9.46 13.25
N LYS A 162 7.21 -9.13 14.45
CA LYS A 162 8.64 -8.90 14.74
C LYS A 162 9.48 -10.15 14.53
N GLU A 163 9.06 -11.27 15.06
CA GLU A 163 9.78 -12.55 14.93
C GLU A 163 9.89 -12.97 13.46
N VAL A 164 8.77 -12.87 12.74
CA VAL A 164 8.71 -13.22 11.32
C VAL A 164 9.60 -12.30 10.49
N THR A 165 9.53 -10.99 10.69
CA THR A 165 10.30 -10.02 9.90
C THR A 165 11.80 -10.07 10.22
N ASP A 166 12.19 -10.29 11.47
CA ASP A 166 13.60 -10.47 11.83
C ASP A 166 14.21 -11.65 11.02
N PHE A 167 13.53 -12.79 10.98
CA PHE A 167 13.95 -13.96 10.20
C PHE A 167 13.94 -13.70 8.68
N LEU A 168 12.91 -13.07 8.17
CA LEU A 168 12.78 -12.79 6.74
C LEU A 168 13.86 -11.82 6.24
N HIS A 169 14.18 -10.79 7.01
CA HIS A 169 15.21 -9.82 6.64
C HIS A 169 16.60 -10.44 6.59
N GLU A 170 16.92 -11.40 7.46
CA GLU A 170 18.16 -12.19 7.38
C GLU A 170 18.26 -12.97 6.06
N ASN A 171 17.12 -13.36 5.48
CA ASN A 171 17.02 -14.07 4.21
C ASN A 171 16.77 -13.15 3.01
N GLY A 172 16.75 -11.83 3.19
CA GLY A 172 16.52 -10.84 2.13
C GLY A 172 15.13 -10.90 1.52
N VAL A 173 14.11 -11.29 2.30
CA VAL A 173 12.70 -11.40 1.89
C VAL A 173 11.88 -10.36 2.65
N PRO A 174 11.03 -9.55 1.98
CA PRO A 174 10.14 -8.61 2.64
C PRO A 174 8.87 -9.29 3.13
N PHE A 175 8.27 -8.69 4.17
CA PHE A 175 6.94 -9.01 4.64
C PHE A 175 5.94 -7.95 4.18
N ILE A 176 4.97 -8.35 3.36
CA ILE A 176 3.82 -7.52 2.96
C ILE A 176 2.64 -7.91 3.85
N ALA A 177 2.21 -6.99 4.68
CA ALA A 177 1.17 -7.20 5.68
C ALA A 177 -0.17 -6.59 5.24
N ASP A 178 -1.22 -7.40 5.15
CA ASP A 178 -2.58 -6.86 5.11
C ASP A 178 -3.05 -6.57 6.54
N ALA A 179 -3.17 -5.30 6.86
CA ALA A 179 -3.59 -4.80 8.16
C ALA A 179 -5.05 -4.30 8.18
N THR A 180 -5.87 -4.77 7.25
CA THR A 180 -7.26 -4.34 7.09
C THR A 180 -8.06 -4.46 8.39
N THR A 181 -7.94 -5.59 9.08
CA THR A 181 -8.68 -5.85 10.33
C THR A 181 -8.09 -5.08 11.51
N ALA A 182 -6.75 -4.98 11.57
CA ALA A 182 -6.05 -4.30 12.66
C ALA A 182 -6.15 -2.77 12.58
N THR A 183 -6.07 -2.20 11.38
CA THR A 183 -5.90 -0.76 11.12
C THR A 183 -4.66 -0.15 11.79
N PRO A 184 -4.22 1.06 11.44
CA PRO A 184 -3.11 1.69 12.13
C PRO A 184 -3.43 2.11 13.58
N TYR A 185 -4.69 1.95 14.00
CA TYR A 185 -5.12 2.22 15.37
C TYR A 185 -4.70 1.11 16.34
N LEU A 186 -4.99 -0.15 16.00
CA LEU A 186 -4.65 -1.28 16.87
C LEU A 186 -3.19 -1.69 16.73
N VAL A 187 -2.66 -1.74 15.50
CA VAL A 187 -1.30 -2.23 15.22
C VAL A 187 -0.63 -1.34 14.17
N ASN A 188 0.49 -0.72 14.53
CA ASN A 188 1.37 -0.09 13.56
C ASN A 188 2.39 -1.11 13.07
N ALA A 189 2.06 -1.81 11.98
CA ALA A 189 2.82 -2.93 11.45
C ALA A 189 4.23 -2.52 10.97
N LEU A 190 4.38 -1.32 10.38
CA LEU A 190 5.68 -0.80 9.95
C LEU A 190 6.65 -0.58 11.11
N SER A 191 6.13 -0.23 12.30
CA SER A 191 6.95 -0.06 13.50
C SER A 191 7.44 -1.40 14.06
N LEU A 192 6.73 -2.48 13.78
CA LEU A 192 7.05 -3.85 14.21
C LEU A 192 7.91 -4.63 13.20
N GLY A 193 8.18 -4.05 12.02
CA GLY A 193 9.11 -4.63 11.05
C GLY A 193 8.50 -4.96 9.68
N ALA A 194 7.18 -4.87 9.48
CA ALA A 194 6.58 -5.03 8.16
C ALA A 194 7.18 -4.01 7.17
N ASP A 195 7.37 -4.41 5.93
CA ASP A 195 8.02 -3.58 4.91
C ASP A 195 7.01 -2.79 4.09
N VAL A 196 5.87 -3.41 3.78
CA VAL A 196 4.74 -2.80 3.11
C VAL A 196 3.47 -3.18 3.85
N VAL A 197 2.60 -2.21 4.07
CA VAL A 197 1.29 -2.41 4.71
C VAL A 197 0.18 -2.11 3.71
N ILE A 198 -0.83 -2.96 3.69
CA ILE A 198 -2.01 -2.82 2.85
C ILE A 198 -3.24 -2.72 3.74
N HIS A 199 -4.18 -1.89 3.33
CA HIS A 199 -5.52 -1.87 3.91
C HIS A 199 -6.57 -1.90 2.80
N SER A 200 -7.56 -2.77 2.92
CA SER A 200 -8.86 -2.53 2.30
C SER A 200 -9.54 -1.41 3.09
N SER A 201 -9.27 -0.17 2.69
CA SER A 201 -9.80 1.00 3.40
C SER A 201 -11.34 1.14 3.33
N SER A 202 -12.00 0.30 2.53
CA SER A 202 -13.45 0.11 2.52
C SER A 202 -14.03 -0.36 3.86
N LYS A 203 -13.20 -0.97 4.72
CA LYS A 203 -13.62 -1.61 5.97
C LYS A 203 -13.55 -0.62 7.13
N TYR A 204 -12.72 -0.89 8.13
CA TYR A 204 -12.69 -0.10 9.37
C TYR A 204 -12.16 1.34 9.17
N ILE A 205 -11.28 1.59 8.18
CA ILE A 205 -10.80 2.94 7.88
C ILE A 205 -11.97 3.83 7.40
N ASN A 206 -12.83 3.32 6.50
CA ASN A 206 -14.03 4.03 6.09
C ASN A 206 -15.09 4.05 7.19
N GLY A 207 -15.30 2.91 7.87
CA GLY A 207 -16.23 2.75 9.00
C GLY A 207 -17.71 2.87 8.66
N SER A 208 -18.06 3.54 7.56
CA SER A 208 -19.44 3.88 7.20
C SER A 208 -20.04 2.98 6.11
N GLY A 209 -19.23 2.10 5.48
CA GLY A 209 -19.68 1.19 4.42
C GLY A 209 -20.13 1.87 3.12
N ASN A 210 -19.69 3.11 2.88
CA ASN A 210 -20.12 3.95 1.75
C ASN A 210 -19.03 4.20 0.70
N SER A 211 -17.86 3.52 0.81
CA SER A 211 -16.74 3.67 -0.12
C SER A 211 -16.06 2.32 -0.34
N ILE A 212 -15.74 2.00 -1.59
CA ILE A 212 -14.82 0.93 -1.97
C ILE A 212 -13.46 1.56 -2.23
N SER A 213 -12.42 1.04 -1.57
CA SER A 213 -11.08 1.62 -1.62
C SER A 213 -10.03 0.67 -1.07
N GLY A 214 -8.77 0.92 -1.40
CA GLY A 214 -7.60 0.28 -0.82
C GLY A 214 -6.46 1.26 -0.71
N ILE A 215 -5.44 0.91 0.07
CA ILE A 215 -4.24 1.73 0.19
C ILE A 215 -3.03 0.87 0.51
N ILE A 216 -1.89 1.23 -0.07
CA ILE A 216 -0.58 0.62 0.14
C ILE A 216 0.29 1.66 0.83
N VAL A 217 1.02 1.26 1.87
CA VAL A 217 1.98 2.12 2.58
C VAL A 217 3.35 1.45 2.56
N ASP A 218 4.35 2.17 2.05
CA ASP A 218 5.74 1.73 1.98
C ASP A 218 6.49 2.17 3.25
N GLY A 219 7.10 1.22 3.95
CA GLY A 219 7.91 1.50 5.13
C GLY A 219 9.27 2.12 4.81
N GLY A 220 9.78 1.94 3.59
CA GLY A 220 11.05 2.49 3.10
C GLY A 220 12.30 1.95 3.79
N LYS A 221 12.19 0.85 4.54
CA LYS A 221 13.30 0.26 5.31
C LYS A 221 13.94 -0.92 4.61
N PHE A 222 13.16 -1.68 3.84
CA PHE A 222 13.66 -2.84 3.10
C PHE A 222 14.59 -2.41 1.97
N LYS A 223 15.73 -3.12 1.86
CA LYS A 223 16.67 -2.91 0.76
C LYS A 223 16.28 -3.79 -0.43
N TRP A 224 15.69 -3.18 -1.42
CA TRP A 224 15.35 -3.86 -2.68
C TRP A 224 16.63 -4.12 -3.47
N ASP A 225 17.25 -5.30 -3.23
CA ASP A 225 18.44 -5.72 -3.96
C ASP A 225 18.09 -5.86 -5.45
N LYS A 226 18.79 -5.09 -6.29
CA LYS A 226 18.55 -5.00 -7.74
C LYS A 226 18.82 -6.30 -8.50
N ASP A 227 19.65 -7.18 -7.94
CA ASP A 227 20.02 -8.46 -8.57
C ASP A 227 19.05 -9.56 -8.14
N ARG A 228 18.41 -9.41 -6.97
CA ARG A 228 17.34 -10.29 -6.49
C ARG A 228 15.95 -9.85 -6.98
N TYR A 229 15.68 -8.54 -6.99
CA TYR A 229 14.40 -7.95 -7.42
C TYR A 229 14.59 -7.21 -8.73
N LEU A 230 14.65 -7.95 -9.84
CA LEU A 230 14.93 -7.39 -11.17
C LEU A 230 13.97 -6.28 -11.57
N ALA A 231 12.71 -6.40 -11.16
CA ALA A 231 11.69 -5.38 -11.36
C ALA A 231 12.03 -4.03 -10.69
N MET A 232 12.85 -4.04 -9.63
CA MET A 232 13.26 -2.84 -8.88
C MET A 232 14.56 -2.22 -9.39
N LYS A 233 15.25 -2.85 -10.37
CA LYS A 233 16.61 -2.46 -10.81
C LYS A 233 16.74 -0.98 -11.17
N GLU A 234 15.83 -0.46 -12.00
CA GLU A 234 15.87 0.94 -12.44
C GLU A 234 15.47 1.93 -11.34
N TYR A 235 14.72 1.46 -10.34
CA TYR A 235 14.22 2.26 -9.24
C TYR A 235 15.12 2.27 -8.01
N SER A 236 16.12 1.37 -7.93
CA SER A 236 17.06 1.28 -6.81
C SER A 236 17.78 2.63 -6.52
N LYS A 237 17.98 3.47 -7.53
CA LYS A 237 18.53 4.82 -7.42
C LYS A 237 17.74 5.77 -6.50
N TYR A 238 16.45 5.48 -6.26
CA TYR A 238 15.60 6.28 -5.37
C TYR A 238 15.72 5.88 -3.89
N GLY A 239 16.59 4.89 -3.56
CA GLY A 239 16.84 4.46 -2.18
C GLY A 239 15.57 4.03 -1.47
N LYS A 240 15.28 4.61 -0.30
CA LYS A 240 14.09 4.28 0.49
C LYS A 240 12.75 4.53 -0.21
N PHE A 241 12.73 5.28 -1.29
CA PHE A 241 11.52 5.56 -2.08
C PHE A 241 11.39 4.63 -3.30
N ALA A 242 12.30 3.69 -3.51
CA ALA A 242 12.35 2.84 -4.71
C ALA A 242 11.02 2.12 -4.95
N TYR A 243 10.44 1.53 -3.92
CA TYR A 243 9.17 0.78 -4.00
C TYR A 243 8.01 1.69 -4.40
N THR A 244 7.81 2.79 -3.69
CA THR A 244 6.74 3.77 -3.99
C THR A 244 6.96 4.43 -5.36
N ALA A 245 8.20 4.72 -5.76
CA ALA A 245 8.50 5.32 -7.05
C ALA A 245 8.09 4.40 -8.21
N ARG A 246 8.46 3.10 -8.15
CA ARG A 246 8.04 2.14 -9.16
C ARG A 246 6.52 1.96 -9.19
N LEU A 247 5.92 1.79 -8.02
CA LEU A 247 4.47 1.61 -7.91
C LEU A 247 3.71 2.75 -8.61
N ARG A 248 4.10 4.00 -8.35
CA ARG A 248 3.43 5.17 -8.95
C ARG A 248 3.74 5.40 -10.42
N ASN A 249 4.96 5.12 -10.87
CA ASN A 249 5.33 5.42 -12.25
C ASN A 249 4.96 4.31 -13.23
N ASP A 250 4.95 3.06 -12.77
CA ASP A 250 4.69 1.89 -13.62
C ASP A 250 3.40 1.18 -13.23
N VAL A 251 3.44 0.34 -12.19
CA VAL A 251 2.41 -0.67 -11.94
C VAL A 251 1.04 -0.04 -11.69
N TRP A 252 0.90 0.74 -10.65
CA TRP A 252 -0.39 1.35 -10.29
C TRP A 252 -0.91 2.28 -11.38
N ARG A 253 -0.04 3.14 -11.94
CA ARG A 253 -0.36 4.07 -12.99
C ARG A 253 -0.87 3.37 -14.25
N ASN A 254 -0.16 2.33 -14.69
CA ASN A 254 -0.41 1.68 -15.97
C ASN A 254 -1.58 0.69 -15.89
N MET A 255 -1.77 0.02 -14.74
CA MET A 255 -2.89 -0.88 -14.50
C MET A 255 -4.20 -0.14 -14.22
N GLY A 256 -4.15 1.16 -13.93
CA GLY A 256 -5.35 1.96 -13.72
C GLY A 256 -6.04 1.73 -12.39
N GLY A 257 -5.32 1.27 -11.36
CA GLY A 257 -5.86 0.97 -10.02
C GLY A 257 -6.17 2.20 -9.16
N CYS A 258 -6.33 3.38 -9.75
CA CYS A 258 -6.51 4.66 -9.04
C CYS A 258 -7.84 4.73 -8.27
N LEU A 259 -7.79 5.41 -7.13
CA LEU A 259 -8.97 5.70 -6.31
C LEU A 259 -9.73 6.92 -6.85
N ALA A 260 -11.05 6.86 -6.87
CA ALA A 260 -11.89 8.02 -7.20
C ALA A 260 -11.81 9.10 -6.09
N PRO A 261 -11.74 10.41 -6.45
CA PRO A 261 -11.63 11.49 -5.46
C PRO A 261 -12.76 11.50 -4.42
N MET A 262 -13.99 11.22 -4.81
CA MET A 262 -15.11 11.12 -3.88
C MET A 262 -14.89 10.01 -2.84
N ASN A 263 -14.41 8.83 -3.26
CA ASN A 263 -14.13 7.73 -2.35
C ASN A 263 -12.98 8.06 -1.39
N ALA A 264 -11.97 8.79 -1.86
CA ALA A 264 -10.89 9.28 -0.99
C ALA A 264 -11.43 10.24 0.08
N TYR A 265 -12.33 11.16 -0.30
CA TYR A 265 -12.97 12.09 0.64
C TYR A 265 -13.82 11.36 1.69
N LEU A 266 -14.63 10.37 1.28
CA LEU A 266 -15.42 9.54 2.20
C LEU A 266 -14.54 8.77 3.19
N ASN A 267 -13.38 8.29 2.75
CA ASN A 267 -12.41 7.66 3.66
C ASN A 267 -11.76 8.66 4.63
N ILE A 268 -11.52 9.90 4.20
CA ILE A 268 -11.03 10.96 5.10
C ILE A 268 -12.05 11.21 6.23
N LEU A 269 -13.34 11.28 5.90
CA LEU A 269 -14.41 11.43 6.90
C LEU A 269 -14.47 10.20 7.82
N GLY A 270 -14.38 8.98 7.26
CA GLY A 270 -14.38 7.75 8.04
C GLY A 270 -13.24 7.68 9.06
N LEU A 271 -12.04 8.12 8.65
CA LEU A 271 -10.87 8.18 9.54
C LEU A 271 -11.11 8.98 10.82
N GLU A 272 -11.96 10.02 10.78
CA GLU A 272 -12.19 10.88 11.94
C GLU A 272 -12.77 10.14 13.15
N THR A 273 -13.39 8.99 12.91
CA THR A 273 -13.99 8.14 13.95
C THR A 273 -13.20 6.85 14.23
N LEU A 274 -12.09 6.60 13.54
CA LEU A 274 -11.34 5.34 13.66
C LEU A 274 -10.82 5.07 15.09
N GLY A 275 -10.60 6.11 15.88
CA GLY A 275 -10.08 6.00 17.26
C GLY A 275 -11.16 5.99 18.34
N ILE A 276 -12.44 5.95 17.96
CA ILE A 276 -13.59 5.95 18.88
C ILE A 276 -14.17 4.54 18.96
#